data_53e717954d65e506690cf066b632a8d4
#
_entry.id   53e717954d65e506690cf066b632a8d4
#
_cell.length_a   1.000
_cell.length_b   1.000
_cell.length_c   1.000
_cell.angle_alpha   90.00
_cell.angle_beta   90.00
_cell.angle_gamma   90.00
#
_symmetry.space_group_name_H-M   'P 1'
#
loop_
_entity.id
_entity.type
_entity.pdbx_description
1 polymer ?
#
loop_
_entity_poly.entity_id
_entity_poly.type
_entity_poly.pdbx_seq_one_letter_code
_entity_poly.pdbx_strand_id
1 'polypeptide(L)'
;MALDEMEKYKILLAEDEAGLRDITTIFLRKNGFDVDSASDGIMARNLIEKNRYDAVILDIMMPGMDGKEVCKYIRKMYDVPVIFLTALGEENDIMEGYEIGADEYITKPFSTKLLLVKINALIKRYHGLVVKDGKITIDEMVIEPSRRFVTVSGKEVTLAPLEYTLLMYFLDNKNIVLTRDQILDAVWGKDYEGYDRAVDTHIKKLRAALGTMSRHIETVIKAGYVWRS
;
A
#
# COMPACT_ATOMS: atom_id res chain seq x y z
N MET A 1 -31.52 6.46 -20.20
CA MET A 1 -30.55 5.53 -19.64
C MET A 1 -29.34 6.36 -19.22
N ALA A 2 -29.25 6.69 -17.93
CA ALA A 2 -28.12 7.43 -17.37
C ALA A 2 -26.88 6.53 -17.46
N LEU A 3 -25.83 7.04 -18.10
CA LEU A 3 -24.50 6.45 -18.00
C LEU A 3 -24.08 6.64 -16.53
N ASP A 4 -23.85 5.52 -15.84
CA ASP A 4 -23.24 5.48 -14.52
C ASP A 4 -22.03 6.42 -14.52
N GLU A 5 -22.10 7.50 -13.75
CA GLU A 5 -20.91 8.28 -13.39
C GLU A 5 -20.05 7.34 -12.53
N MET A 6 -19.12 6.64 -13.15
CA MET A 6 -18.09 5.92 -12.41
C MET A 6 -17.39 6.95 -11.52
N GLU A 7 -17.55 6.82 -10.21
CA GLU A 7 -16.83 7.63 -9.22
C GLU A 7 -15.33 7.60 -9.58
N LYS A 8 -14.80 8.79 -9.92
CA LYS A 8 -13.39 8.92 -10.24
C LYS A 8 -12.58 8.85 -8.95
N TYR A 9 -11.59 7.98 -8.90
CA TYR A 9 -10.64 7.98 -7.78
C TYR A 9 -9.97 9.34 -7.64
N LYS A 10 -9.90 9.83 -6.40
CA LYS A 10 -9.33 11.14 -6.07
C LYS A 10 -7.92 10.99 -5.51
N ILE A 11 -6.97 11.71 -6.11
CA ILE A 11 -5.54 11.65 -5.78
C ILE A 11 -5.07 13.01 -5.26
N LEU A 12 -4.25 13.02 -4.23
CA LEU A 12 -3.44 14.17 -3.85
C LEU A 12 -2.02 13.98 -4.39
N LEU A 13 -1.51 14.98 -5.10
CA LEU A 13 -0.11 15.07 -5.52
C LEU A 13 0.56 16.25 -4.83
N ALA A 14 1.56 15.99 -3.99
CA ALA A 14 2.42 17.01 -3.39
C ALA A 14 3.82 16.94 -4.00
N GLU A 15 4.22 18.02 -4.67
CA GLU A 15 5.48 18.15 -5.41
C GLU A 15 5.86 19.63 -5.47
N ASP A 16 7.05 20.00 -5.05
CA ASP A 16 7.46 21.41 -5.02
C ASP A 16 7.87 21.94 -6.40
N GLU A 17 8.45 21.08 -7.27
CA GLU A 17 8.81 21.46 -8.63
C GLU A 17 7.56 21.68 -9.50
N ALA A 18 7.27 22.93 -9.83
CA ALA A 18 6.05 23.31 -10.55
C ALA A 18 5.87 22.56 -11.88
N GLY A 19 6.95 22.44 -12.67
CA GLY A 19 6.89 21.76 -13.97
C GLY A 19 6.53 20.28 -13.85
N LEU A 20 7.14 19.56 -12.90
CA LEU A 20 6.87 18.15 -12.65
C LEU A 20 5.46 17.95 -12.08
N ARG A 21 5.05 18.80 -11.14
CA ARG A 21 3.69 18.81 -10.57
C ARG A 21 2.63 18.98 -11.65
N ASP A 22 2.78 19.97 -12.54
CA ASP A 22 1.80 20.27 -13.58
C ASP A 22 1.69 19.13 -14.61
N ILE A 23 2.82 18.64 -15.11
CA ILE A 23 2.86 17.53 -16.08
C ILE A 23 2.21 16.29 -15.49
N THR A 24 2.56 15.95 -14.24
CA THR A 24 2.03 14.77 -13.54
C THR A 24 0.53 14.91 -13.28
N THR A 25 0.08 16.07 -12.83
CA THR A 25 -1.35 16.38 -12.62
C THR A 25 -2.15 16.23 -13.91
N ILE A 26 -1.69 16.84 -15.01
CA ILE A 26 -2.35 16.75 -16.31
C ILE A 26 -2.42 15.30 -16.80
N PHE A 27 -1.31 14.56 -16.64
CA PHE A 27 -1.25 13.17 -17.06
C PHE A 27 -2.25 12.31 -16.28
N LEU A 28 -2.31 12.42 -14.96
CA LEU A 28 -3.23 11.66 -14.12
C LEU A 28 -4.71 12.01 -14.43
N ARG A 29 -5.04 13.29 -14.60
CA ARG A 29 -6.39 13.73 -14.99
C ARG A 29 -6.81 13.16 -16.33
N LYS A 30 -5.91 13.11 -17.32
CA LYS A 30 -6.16 12.48 -18.63
C LYS A 30 -6.41 10.97 -18.53
N ASN A 31 -5.93 10.33 -17.48
CA ASN A 31 -6.14 8.91 -17.22
C ASN A 31 -7.30 8.62 -16.26
N GLY A 32 -8.20 9.61 -16.04
CA GLY A 32 -9.48 9.39 -15.38
C GLY A 32 -9.50 9.67 -13.88
N PHE A 33 -8.42 10.19 -13.29
CA PHE A 33 -8.39 10.58 -11.89
C PHE A 33 -8.89 11.99 -11.65
N ASP A 34 -9.48 12.23 -10.47
CA ASP A 34 -9.62 13.57 -9.91
C ASP A 34 -8.34 13.87 -9.11
N VAL A 35 -7.70 15.02 -9.36
CA VAL A 35 -6.39 15.32 -8.77
C VAL A 35 -6.36 16.68 -8.14
N ASP A 36 -6.13 16.72 -6.83
CA ASP A 36 -5.69 17.92 -6.13
C ASP A 36 -4.17 17.97 -6.10
N SER A 37 -3.57 19.14 -6.27
CA SER A 37 -2.12 19.32 -6.21
C SER A 37 -1.71 20.31 -5.13
N ALA A 38 -0.60 20.00 -4.45
CA ALA A 38 0.03 20.83 -3.43
C ALA A 38 1.46 21.16 -3.82
N SER A 39 1.91 22.38 -3.54
CA SER A 39 3.28 22.84 -3.80
C SER A 39 4.26 22.58 -2.65
N ASP A 40 3.73 22.16 -1.52
CA ASP A 40 4.51 21.91 -0.29
C ASP A 40 3.71 21.03 0.68
N GLY A 41 4.38 20.55 1.73
CA GLY A 41 3.77 19.65 2.71
C GLY A 41 2.70 20.30 3.58
N ILE A 42 2.78 21.61 3.83
CA ILE A 42 1.76 22.32 4.62
C ILE A 42 0.45 22.38 3.83
N MET A 43 0.53 22.71 2.55
CA MET A 43 -0.63 22.70 1.66
C MET A 43 -1.19 21.29 1.52
N ALA A 44 -0.34 20.27 1.37
CA ALA A 44 -0.77 18.88 1.29
C ALA A 44 -1.54 18.47 2.55
N ARG A 45 -1.02 18.76 3.74
CA ARG A 45 -1.70 18.49 5.01
C ARG A 45 -3.06 19.17 5.08
N ASN A 46 -3.15 20.46 4.74
CA ASN A 46 -4.40 21.21 4.74
C ASN A 46 -5.46 20.61 3.80
N LEU A 47 -5.03 20.06 2.67
CA LEU A 47 -5.93 19.37 1.73
C LEU A 47 -6.40 18.03 2.28
N ILE A 48 -5.53 17.27 2.94
CA ILE A 48 -5.85 15.97 3.58
C ILE A 48 -6.87 16.16 4.71
N GLU A 49 -6.79 17.26 5.46
CA GLU A 49 -7.75 17.57 6.54
C GLU A 49 -9.16 17.84 6.01
N LYS A 50 -9.26 18.37 4.78
CA LYS A 50 -10.54 18.82 4.20
C LYS A 50 -11.17 17.81 3.24
N ASN A 51 -10.39 16.91 2.67
CA ASN A 51 -10.82 16.00 1.63
C ASN A 51 -10.46 14.54 1.98
N ARG A 52 -11.10 13.60 1.26
CA ARG A 52 -10.71 12.20 1.24
C ARG A 52 -10.03 11.89 -0.08
N TYR A 53 -9.01 11.07 -0.04
CA TYR A 53 -8.23 10.66 -1.19
C TYR A 53 -8.14 9.13 -1.25
N ASP A 54 -8.08 8.59 -2.47
CA ASP A 54 -7.87 7.17 -2.74
C ASP A 54 -6.39 6.82 -2.84
N ALA A 55 -5.54 7.82 -3.09
CA ALA A 55 -4.08 7.71 -3.01
C ALA A 55 -3.45 9.08 -2.77
N VAL A 56 -2.29 9.09 -2.11
CA VAL A 56 -1.47 10.29 -1.89
C VAL A 56 -0.08 10.06 -2.46
N ILE A 57 0.41 10.99 -3.27
CA ILE A 57 1.74 11.00 -3.85
C ILE A 57 2.50 12.16 -3.23
N LEU A 58 3.64 11.87 -2.60
CA LEU A 58 4.43 12.86 -1.88
C LEU A 58 5.86 12.88 -2.40
N ASP A 59 6.33 14.04 -2.81
CA ASP A 59 7.77 14.26 -2.86
C ASP A 59 8.33 14.24 -1.43
N ILE A 60 9.45 13.55 -1.24
CA ILE A 60 10.13 13.55 0.06
C ILE A 60 10.69 14.93 0.36
N MET A 61 11.35 15.55 -0.63
CA MET A 61 12.11 16.80 -0.46
C MET A 61 11.24 18.01 -0.78
N MET A 62 10.37 18.40 0.14
CA MET A 62 9.55 19.61 0.00
C MET A 62 9.94 20.67 1.05
N PRO A 63 9.83 21.98 0.72
CA PRO A 63 10.09 23.04 1.69
C PRO A 63 9.05 23.10 2.80
N GLY A 64 9.50 23.50 3.99
CA GLY A 64 8.67 23.68 5.17
C GLY A 64 8.35 22.38 5.88
N MET A 65 7.37 21.64 5.43
CA MET A 65 7.02 20.30 5.90
C MET A 65 7.39 19.28 4.83
N ASP A 66 8.27 18.35 5.13
CA ASP A 66 8.72 17.33 4.18
C ASP A 66 7.68 16.21 3.97
N GLY A 67 7.89 15.40 2.91
CA GLY A 67 6.94 14.32 2.60
C GLY A 67 6.87 13.25 3.68
N LYS A 68 7.96 13.01 4.41
CA LYS A 68 8.00 12.05 5.53
C LYS A 68 7.13 12.53 6.70
N GLU A 69 7.17 13.82 7.01
CA GLU A 69 6.32 14.42 8.04
C GLU A 69 4.85 14.37 7.67
N VAL A 70 4.51 14.65 6.39
CA VAL A 70 3.15 14.50 5.87
C VAL A 70 2.68 13.05 5.97
N CYS A 71 3.53 12.07 5.60
CA CYS A 71 3.20 10.66 5.71
C CYS A 71 2.97 10.23 7.16
N LYS A 72 3.82 10.65 8.11
CA LYS A 72 3.62 10.41 9.55
C LYS A 72 2.27 10.95 10.03
N TYR A 73 1.88 12.13 9.54
CA TYR A 73 0.58 12.72 9.84
C TYR A 73 -0.57 11.88 9.28
N ILE A 74 -0.47 11.47 8.01
CA ILE A 74 -1.46 10.59 7.36
C ILE A 74 -1.65 9.32 8.19
N ARG A 75 -0.58 8.63 8.53
CA ARG A 75 -0.63 7.34 9.25
C ARG A 75 -1.25 7.40 10.63
N LYS A 76 -1.29 8.58 11.26
CA LYS A 76 -1.98 8.78 12.55
C LYS A 76 -3.49 8.94 12.40
N MET A 77 -3.95 9.46 11.28
CA MET A 77 -5.33 9.94 11.14
C MET A 77 -6.11 9.28 10.01
N TYR A 78 -5.43 8.76 8.99
CA TYR A 78 -6.05 8.31 7.75
C TYR A 78 -5.43 7.02 7.25
N ASP A 79 -6.28 6.22 6.62
CA ASP A 79 -5.89 5.03 5.87
C ASP A 79 -6.01 5.32 4.38
N VAL A 80 -4.92 5.74 3.80
CA VAL A 80 -4.82 6.01 2.38
C VAL A 80 -3.46 5.57 1.89
N PRO A 81 -3.35 4.90 0.73
CA PRO A 81 -2.06 4.51 0.18
C PRO A 81 -1.18 5.73 -0.12
N VAL A 82 0.08 5.64 0.29
CA VAL A 82 1.08 6.70 0.11
C VAL A 82 2.21 6.21 -0.79
N ILE A 83 2.48 6.95 -1.85
CA ILE A 83 3.62 6.76 -2.74
C ILE A 83 4.61 7.89 -2.50
N PHE A 84 5.86 7.57 -2.22
CA PHE A 84 6.93 8.57 -2.21
C PHE A 84 7.58 8.73 -3.58
N LEU A 85 7.85 9.99 -3.94
CA LEU A 85 8.77 10.35 -5.00
C LEU A 85 10.11 10.73 -4.34
N THR A 86 11.21 10.13 -4.77
CA THR A 86 12.53 10.34 -4.15
C THR A 86 13.62 10.53 -5.18
N ALA A 87 14.66 11.31 -4.86
CA ALA A 87 15.85 11.42 -5.70
C ALA A 87 16.72 10.14 -5.59
N LEU A 88 17.43 9.81 -6.68
CA LEU A 88 18.38 8.69 -6.69
C LEU A 88 19.54 8.94 -5.70
N GLY A 89 19.80 8.00 -4.80
CA GLY A 89 21.02 7.96 -4.00
C GLY A 89 20.87 7.80 -2.49
N GLU A 90 19.64 7.73 -1.96
CA GLU A 90 19.40 7.64 -0.53
C GLU A 90 18.79 6.29 -0.15
N GLU A 91 19.60 5.20 -0.20
CA GLU A 91 19.19 3.88 0.35
C GLU A 91 18.69 4.01 1.80
N ASN A 92 19.26 4.90 2.58
CA ASN A 92 18.84 5.19 3.94
C ASN A 92 17.43 5.82 3.99
N ASP A 93 17.06 6.66 3.03
CA ASP A 93 15.74 7.28 2.97
C ASP A 93 14.65 6.26 2.60
N ILE A 94 14.97 5.28 1.76
CA ILE A 94 14.04 4.19 1.41
C ILE A 94 13.76 3.31 2.62
N MET A 95 14.80 2.94 3.38
CA MET A 95 14.66 2.13 4.60
C MET A 95 13.85 2.87 5.68
N GLU A 96 14.20 4.13 5.96
CA GLU A 96 13.47 4.97 6.91
C GLU A 96 12.01 5.20 6.49
N GLY A 97 11.76 5.33 5.22
CA GLY A 97 10.42 5.54 4.70
C GLY A 97 9.51 4.31 4.80
N TYR A 98 10.03 3.08 4.66
CA TYR A 98 9.27 1.86 4.95
C TYR A 98 8.93 1.76 6.44
N GLU A 99 9.80 2.24 7.34
CA GLU A 99 9.51 2.33 8.77
C GLU A 99 8.39 3.36 9.06
N ILE A 100 8.33 4.44 8.28
CA ILE A 100 7.29 5.49 8.38
C ILE A 100 5.94 4.99 7.85
N GLY A 101 5.94 3.94 7.01
CA GLY A 101 4.73 3.28 6.54
C GLY A 101 4.26 3.73 5.15
N ALA A 102 5.14 4.19 4.26
CA ALA A 102 4.80 4.35 2.86
C ALA A 102 4.54 2.98 2.20
N ASP A 103 3.64 2.97 1.23
CA ASP A 103 3.22 1.74 0.55
C ASP A 103 4.07 1.47 -0.71
N GLU A 104 4.69 2.52 -1.27
CA GLU A 104 5.45 2.42 -2.50
C GLU A 104 6.45 3.58 -2.64
N TYR A 105 7.52 3.34 -3.44
CA TYR A 105 8.57 4.31 -3.77
C TYR A 105 8.78 4.39 -5.27
N ILE A 106 9.02 5.60 -5.76
CA ILE A 106 9.37 5.86 -7.15
C ILE A 106 10.55 6.82 -7.19
N THR A 107 11.66 6.38 -7.74
CA THR A 107 12.86 7.21 -7.89
C THR A 107 12.73 8.20 -9.03
N LYS A 108 13.13 9.44 -8.81
CA LYS A 108 13.27 10.49 -9.84
C LYS A 108 14.61 10.33 -10.60
N PRO A 109 14.62 10.49 -11.94
CA PRO A 109 13.50 10.77 -12.82
C PRO A 109 12.64 9.53 -13.08
N PHE A 110 11.31 9.69 -13.12
CA PHE A 110 10.38 8.58 -13.31
C PHE A 110 9.52 8.76 -14.58
N SER A 111 9.02 7.63 -15.07
CA SER A 111 8.00 7.64 -16.12
C SER A 111 6.62 7.82 -15.51
N THR A 112 5.84 8.79 -16.00
CA THR A 112 4.43 8.97 -15.59
C THR A 112 3.58 7.72 -15.85
N LYS A 113 3.95 6.89 -16.85
CA LYS A 113 3.31 5.58 -17.08
C LYS A 113 3.59 4.60 -15.95
N LEU A 114 4.83 4.56 -15.43
CA LEU A 114 5.18 3.72 -14.28
C LEU A 114 4.40 4.16 -13.04
N LEU A 115 4.33 5.46 -12.78
CA LEU A 115 3.54 6.04 -11.70
C LEU A 115 2.07 5.61 -11.81
N LEU A 116 1.46 5.70 -12.99
CA LEU A 116 0.09 5.27 -13.26
C LEU A 116 -0.15 3.80 -12.94
N VAL A 117 0.77 2.92 -13.35
CA VAL A 117 0.68 1.47 -13.08
C VAL A 117 0.71 1.21 -11.58
N LYS A 118 1.62 1.87 -10.84
CA LYS A 118 1.75 1.73 -9.39
C LYS A 118 0.53 2.28 -8.64
N ILE A 119 0.01 3.44 -9.03
CA ILE A 119 -1.22 4.01 -8.46
C ILE A 119 -2.39 3.04 -8.63
N ASN A 120 -2.62 2.55 -9.86
CA ASN A 120 -3.73 1.63 -10.12
C ASN A 120 -3.60 0.33 -9.33
N ALA A 121 -2.39 -0.22 -9.20
CA ALA A 121 -2.13 -1.41 -8.41
C ALA A 121 -2.43 -1.19 -6.93
N LEU A 122 -2.02 -0.04 -6.38
CA LEU A 122 -2.29 0.33 -4.99
C LEU A 122 -3.78 0.57 -4.74
N ILE A 123 -4.45 1.39 -5.54
CA ILE A 123 -5.88 1.65 -5.41
C ILE A 123 -6.67 0.33 -5.52
N LYS A 124 -6.36 -0.50 -6.51
CA LYS A 124 -7.00 -1.81 -6.66
C LYS A 124 -6.77 -2.70 -5.44
N ARG A 125 -5.58 -2.67 -4.84
CA ARG A 125 -5.26 -3.42 -3.62
C ARG A 125 -6.07 -2.92 -2.42
N TYR A 126 -6.21 -1.60 -2.30
CA TYR A 126 -6.99 -0.97 -1.23
C TYR A 126 -8.50 -1.13 -1.40
N HIS A 127 -9.02 -1.03 -2.62
CA HIS A 127 -10.46 -1.16 -2.92
C HIS A 127 -10.89 -2.58 -3.34
N GLY A 128 -9.95 -3.45 -3.70
CA GLY A 128 -10.23 -4.82 -4.19
C GLY A 128 -10.63 -5.83 -3.10
N LEU A 129 -10.47 -5.47 -1.85
CA LEU A 129 -11.00 -6.20 -0.72
C LEU A 129 -12.38 -5.62 -0.42
N VAL A 130 -13.41 -6.44 -0.34
CA VAL A 130 -14.77 -5.99 0.02
C VAL A 130 -14.73 -5.41 1.44
N VAL A 131 -14.48 -4.11 1.52
CA VAL A 131 -14.39 -3.39 2.78
C VAL A 131 -15.78 -2.84 3.06
N LYS A 132 -16.53 -3.51 3.92
CA LYS A 132 -17.74 -2.95 4.50
C LYS A 132 -17.32 -2.19 5.76
N ASP A 133 -17.56 -0.89 5.81
CA ASP A 133 -17.17 -0.01 6.94
C ASP A 133 -15.66 0.04 7.26
N GLY A 134 -14.79 -0.02 6.24
CA GLY A 134 -13.33 0.01 6.45
C GLY A 134 -12.73 -1.25 7.06
N LYS A 135 -13.50 -2.35 7.17
CA LYS A 135 -13.06 -3.62 7.77
C LYS A 135 -13.20 -4.78 6.79
N ILE A 136 -12.21 -5.66 6.79
CA ILE A 136 -12.24 -6.95 6.07
C ILE A 136 -12.66 -8.01 7.08
N THR A 137 -13.75 -8.71 6.81
CA THR A 137 -14.20 -9.82 7.67
C THR A 137 -14.10 -11.14 6.90
N ILE A 138 -13.42 -12.11 7.51
CA ILE A 138 -13.27 -13.47 6.99
C ILE A 138 -13.47 -14.43 8.15
N ASP A 139 -14.58 -15.16 8.15
CA ASP A 139 -14.97 -16.00 9.27
C ASP A 139 -14.89 -15.23 10.61
N GLU A 140 -14.06 -15.69 11.55
CA GLU A 140 -13.82 -15.04 12.84
C GLU A 140 -12.69 -13.99 12.83
N MET A 141 -12.05 -13.73 11.69
CA MET A 141 -11.00 -12.71 11.54
C MET A 141 -11.60 -11.40 11.06
N VAL A 142 -11.24 -10.32 11.74
CA VAL A 142 -11.52 -8.94 11.30
C VAL A 142 -10.22 -8.19 11.17
N ILE A 143 -10.02 -7.56 10.03
CA ILE A 143 -8.87 -6.72 9.73
C ILE A 143 -9.37 -5.29 9.56
N GLU A 144 -8.73 -4.34 10.22
CA GLU A 144 -8.87 -2.90 10.00
C GLU A 144 -7.60 -2.41 9.28
N PRO A 145 -7.57 -2.36 7.95
CA PRO A 145 -6.36 -2.04 7.19
C PRO A 145 -5.74 -0.70 7.59
N SER A 146 -6.61 0.30 7.85
CA SER A 146 -6.24 1.64 8.31
C SER A 146 -5.30 1.67 9.51
N ARG A 147 -5.49 0.72 10.39
CA ARG A 147 -4.74 0.63 11.64
C ARG A 147 -3.73 -0.52 11.62
N ARG A 148 -3.65 -1.25 10.51
CA ARG A 148 -2.96 -2.54 10.44
C ARG A 148 -3.35 -3.48 11.61
N PHE A 149 -4.59 -3.38 12.00
CA PHE A 149 -5.12 -4.06 13.18
C PHE A 149 -5.87 -5.32 12.76
N VAL A 150 -5.54 -6.42 13.40
CA VAL A 150 -6.13 -7.74 13.12
C VAL A 150 -6.68 -8.32 14.41
N THR A 151 -7.90 -8.85 14.35
CA THR A 151 -8.46 -9.65 15.43
C THR A 151 -8.92 -11.00 14.91
N VAL A 152 -8.82 -12.03 15.74
CA VAL A 152 -9.36 -13.37 15.48
C VAL A 152 -10.22 -13.74 16.69
N SER A 153 -11.50 -14.08 16.45
CA SER A 153 -12.48 -14.33 17.53
C SER A 153 -12.52 -13.19 18.56
N GLY A 154 -12.42 -11.94 18.11
CA GLY A 154 -12.45 -10.74 18.95
C GLY A 154 -11.16 -10.48 19.76
N LYS A 155 -10.12 -11.30 19.63
CA LYS A 155 -8.82 -11.08 20.28
C LYS A 155 -7.84 -10.46 19.31
N GLU A 156 -7.11 -9.46 19.77
CA GLU A 156 -6.05 -8.83 18.98
C GLU A 156 -4.95 -9.83 18.61
N VAL A 157 -4.52 -9.77 17.34
CA VAL A 157 -3.41 -10.54 16.80
C VAL A 157 -2.31 -9.57 16.40
N THR A 158 -1.19 -9.61 17.10
CA THR A 158 -0.01 -8.81 16.76
C THR A 158 0.74 -9.48 15.61
N LEU A 159 0.81 -8.79 14.47
CA LEU A 159 1.61 -9.19 13.31
C LEU A 159 2.79 -8.22 13.14
N ALA A 160 3.96 -8.77 12.87
CA ALA A 160 5.07 -7.93 12.42
C ALA A 160 4.77 -7.40 11.00
N PRO A 161 5.43 -6.30 10.56
CA PRO A 161 5.12 -5.69 9.28
C PRO A 161 5.12 -6.66 8.08
N LEU A 162 6.08 -7.58 8.02
CA LEU A 162 6.16 -8.59 6.95
C LEU A 162 5.04 -9.63 7.01
N GLU A 163 4.66 -10.09 8.21
CA GLU A 163 3.53 -11.01 8.37
C GLU A 163 2.21 -10.36 7.97
N TYR A 164 2.04 -9.07 8.29
CA TYR A 164 0.86 -8.33 7.86
C TYR A 164 0.83 -8.18 6.33
N THR A 165 1.93 -7.77 5.71
CA THR A 165 2.04 -7.66 4.25
C THR A 165 1.77 -9.01 3.57
N LEU A 166 2.30 -10.09 4.13
CA LEU A 166 2.09 -11.45 3.64
C LEU A 166 0.61 -11.87 3.75
N LEU A 167 -0.05 -11.55 4.87
CA LEU A 167 -1.50 -11.79 5.04
C LEU A 167 -2.30 -11.06 3.97
N MET A 168 -2.04 -9.77 3.77
CA MET A 168 -2.75 -8.97 2.77
C MET A 168 -2.51 -9.51 1.35
N TYR A 169 -1.28 -9.90 1.03
CA TYR A 169 -0.95 -10.49 -0.27
C TYR A 169 -1.72 -11.80 -0.54
N PHE A 170 -1.88 -12.64 0.48
CA PHE A 170 -2.73 -13.83 0.37
C PHE A 170 -4.20 -13.48 0.15
N LEU A 171 -4.71 -12.48 0.84
CA LEU A 171 -6.11 -12.07 0.72
C LEU A 171 -6.42 -11.45 -0.64
N ASP A 172 -5.46 -10.75 -1.23
CA ASP A 172 -5.55 -10.23 -2.60
C ASP A 172 -5.52 -11.34 -3.66
N ASN A 173 -4.96 -12.51 -3.32
CA ASN A 173 -4.77 -13.64 -4.23
C ASN A 173 -5.48 -14.91 -3.72
N LYS A 174 -6.69 -14.77 -3.16
CA LYS A 174 -7.46 -15.90 -2.65
C LYS A 174 -7.64 -16.99 -3.71
N ASN A 175 -7.49 -18.25 -3.28
CA ASN A 175 -7.61 -19.44 -4.10
C ASN A 175 -6.59 -19.57 -5.26
N ILE A 176 -5.59 -18.71 -5.30
CA ILE A 176 -4.46 -18.79 -6.26
C ILE A 176 -3.26 -19.38 -5.53
N VAL A 177 -2.62 -20.39 -6.14
CA VAL A 177 -1.37 -20.95 -5.63
C VAL A 177 -0.24 -19.96 -5.96
N LEU A 178 0.39 -19.44 -4.92
CA LEU A 178 1.52 -18.51 -5.04
C LEU A 178 2.83 -19.27 -4.83
N THR A 179 3.75 -19.16 -5.76
CA THR A 179 5.09 -19.74 -5.61
C THR A 179 5.89 -18.97 -4.57
N ARG A 180 6.96 -19.59 -4.03
CA ARG A 180 7.85 -18.90 -3.09
C ARG A 180 8.47 -17.65 -3.69
N ASP A 181 8.89 -17.72 -4.95
CA ASP A 181 9.46 -16.57 -5.66
C ASP A 181 8.44 -15.44 -5.82
N GLN A 182 7.18 -15.75 -6.17
CA GLN A 182 6.12 -14.75 -6.26
C GLN A 182 5.85 -14.07 -4.91
N ILE A 183 5.85 -14.85 -3.82
CA ILE A 183 5.68 -14.32 -2.47
C ILE A 183 6.90 -13.47 -2.08
N LEU A 184 8.11 -13.95 -2.39
CA LEU A 184 9.35 -13.25 -2.10
C LEU A 184 9.37 -11.89 -2.81
N ASP A 185 9.16 -11.88 -4.12
CA ASP A 185 9.12 -10.67 -4.93
C ASP A 185 8.06 -9.65 -4.45
N ALA A 186 6.89 -10.15 -4.05
CA ALA A 186 5.79 -9.29 -3.64
C ALA A 186 5.95 -8.70 -2.23
N VAL A 187 6.58 -9.45 -1.31
CA VAL A 187 6.65 -9.08 0.12
C VAL A 187 8.00 -8.46 0.48
N TRP A 188 9.09 -8.92 -0.15
CA TRP A 188 10.45 -8.42 0.11
C TRP A 188 11.01 -7.55 -1.01
N GLY A 189 10.39 -7.60 -2.20
CA GLY A 189 10.86 -6.88 -3.39
C GLY A 189 11.79 -7.72 -4.27
N LYS A 190 11.86 -7.35 -5.56
CA LYS A 190 12.62 -8.11 -6.56
C LYS A 190 14.14 -8.10 -6.36
N ASP A 191 14.64 -7.11 -5.64
CA ASP A 191 16.07 -6.94 -5.38
C ASP A 191 16.52 -7.63 -4.07
N TYR A 192 15.63 -8.42 -3.46
CA TYR A 192 15.96 -9.16 -2.25
C TYR A 192 16.87 -10.35 -2.55
N GLU A 193 18.12 -10.27 -2.12
CA GLU A 193 19.14 -11.32 -2.30
C GLU A 193 19.05 -12.48 -1.27
N GLY A 194 17.97 -12.55 -0.50
CA GLY A 194 17.76 -13.60 0.50
C GLY A 194 17.22 -14.90 -0.08
N TYR A 195 17.28 -15.96 0.74
CA TYR A 195 16.83 -17.29 0.34
C TYR A 195 15.30 -17.43 0.44
N ASP A 196 14.70 -18.23 -0.44
CA ASP A 196 13.28 -18.64 -0.45
C ASP A 196 12.79 -19.23 0.90
N ARG A 197 13.71 -19.76 1.74
CA ARG A 197 13.45 -20.20 3.13
C ARG A 197 12.93 -19.06 4.04
N ALA A 198 13.17 -17.79 3.71
CA ALA A 198 12.60 -16.67 4.43
C ALA A 198 11.07 -16.72 4.38
N VAL A 199 10.49 -17.07 3.21
CA VAL A 199 9.04 -17.24 3.02
C VAL A 199 8.49 -18.28 4.00
N ASP A 200 9.09 -19.48 4.06
CA ASP A 200 8.63 -20.56 4.92
C ASP A 200 8.63 -20.16 6.41
N THR A 201 9.66 -19.40 6.81
CA THR A 201 9.78 -18.88 8.19
C THR A 201 8.63 -17.91 8.51
N HIS A 202 8.33 -16.97 7.62
CA HIS A 202 7.27 -15.98 7.84
C HIS A 202 5.88 -16.58 7.70
N ILE A 203 5.68 -17.57 6.81
CA ILE A 203 4.45 -18.39 6.78
C ILE A 203 4.22 -19.09 8.14
N LYS A 204 5.27 -19.69 8.71
CA LYS A 204 5.16 -20.33 10.03
C LYS A 204 4.78 -19.33 11.13
N LYS A 205 5.40 -18.15 11.15
CA LYS A 205 5.06 -17.08 12.09
C LYS A 205 3.63 -16.57 11.90
N LEU A 206 3.22 -16.31 10.65
CA LEU A 206 1.88 -15.87 10.32
C LEU A 206 0.82 -16.89 10.76
N ARG A 207 1.04 -18.19 10.46
CA ARG A 207 0.16 -19.27 10.92
C ARG A 207 0.05 -19.32 12.44
N ALA A 208 1.17 -19.19 13.15
CA ALA A 208 1.18 -19.19 14.62
C ALA A 208 0.39 -18.00 15.20
N ALA A 209 0.52 -16.81 14.59
CA ALA A 209 -0.18 -15.61 15.03
C ALA A 209 -1.70 -15.70 14.74
N LEU A 210 -2.09 -16.22 13.57
CA LEU A 210 -3.49 -16.32 13.16
C LEU A 210 -4.28 -17.43 13.88
N GLY A 211 -3.62 -18.35 14.57
CA GLY A 211 -4.28 -19.40 15.34
C GLY A 211 -5.24 -20.26 14.50
N THR A 212 -6.53 -20.24 14.83
CA THR A 212 -7.56 -21.00 14.13
C THR A 212 -7.68 -20.63 12.65
N MET A 213 -7.41 -19.38 12.31
CA MET A 213 -7.46 -18.89 10.92
C MET A 213 -6.30 -19.39 10.05
N SER A 214 -5.27 -19.98 10.66
CA SER A 214 -4.13 -20.59 9.93
C SER A 214 -4.57 -21.73 8.98
N ARG A 215 -5.75 -22.32 9.19
CA ARG A 215 -6.33 -23.34 8.31
C ARG A 215 -6.51 -22.86 6.86
N HIS A 216 -6.70 -21.55 6.67
CA HIS A 216 -6.84 -20.97 5.34
C HIS A 216 -5.51 -20.92 4.55
N ILE A 217 -4.36 -20.97 5.24
CA ILE A 217 -3.06 -20.96 4.59
C ILE A 217 -2.62 -22.42 4.38
N GLU A 218 -2.83 -22.93 3.18
CA GLU A 218 -2.44 -24.30 2.83
C GLU A 218 -1.06 -24.32 2.13
N THR A 219 -0.31 -25.41 2.37
CA THR A 219 0.92 -25.69 1.62
C THR A 219 0.59 -26.57 0.43
N VAL A 220 0.91 -26.10 -0.76
CA VAL A 220 0.82 -26.90 -1.99
C VAL A 220 2.21 -27.49 -2.26
N ILE A 221 2.37 -28.79 -2.06
CA ILE A 221 3.66 -29.48 -2.15
C ILE A 221 4.34 -29.18 -3.48
N LYS A 222 5.60 -28.77 -3.44
CA LYS A 222 6.44 -28.38 -4.60
C LYS A 222 5.96 -27.17 -5.40
N ALA A 223 4.86 -26.53 -5.03
CA ALA A 223 4.31 -25.38 -5.76
C ALA A 223 4.37 -24.09 -4.93
N GLY A 224 4.05 -24.12 -3.63
CA GLY A 224 4.05 -22.93 -2.78
C GLY A 224 2.94 -22.94 -1.76
N TYR A 225 2.22 -21.82 -1.67
CA TYR A 225 1.18 -21.61 -0.66
C TYR A 225 -0.07 -21.01 -1.29
N VAL A 226 -1.23 -21.25 -0.67
CA VAL A 226 -2.51 -20.70 -1.10
C VAL A 226 -3.36 -20.36 0.11
N TRP A 227 -4.08 -19.24 0.03
CA TRP A 227 -5.18 -18.95 0.94
C TRP A 227 -6.47 -19.55 0.39
N ARG A 228 -7.08 -20.47 1.12
CA ARG A 228 -8.40 -21.03 0.80
C ARG A 228 -9.49 -20.27 1.58
N SER A 229 -10.49 -19.81 0.88
CA SER A 229 -11.73 -19.21 1.44
C SER A 229 -12.83 -20.23 1.49
#